data_554befb7c6c8392c994b9041124a8a77
#
_entry.id   554befb7c6c8392c994b9041124a8a77
#
_cell.length_a   1.000
_cell.length_b   1.000
_cell.length_c   1.000
_cell.angle_alpha   90.00
_cell.angle_beta   90.00
_cell.angle_gamma   90.00
#
_symmetry.space_group_name_H-M   'P 1'
#
loop_
_entity.id
_entity.type
_entity.pdbx_description
1 polymer ?
#
loop_
_entity_poly.entity_id
_entity_poly.type
_entity_poly.pdbx_seq_one_letter_code
_entity_poly.pdbx_strand_id
1 'polypeptide(L)'
;MTYTAPLELQDGFVRFGEGFSGTKSGNSTSAATTTFSGATEFGGIGKGSGADTKVMRLGSRGKPASMMPTRQTDEGLAFSASDGTDTFIAFDPAYPFPEPAAGENVQNQNLHAMDSVDMLIIVPTGGKLTAQAERLAEAHGQYSGLRCAVVRADHIYNEFSSGTPDATAYRRFLKMLYDRGLPDGSAPRYLLLFGDCAWDNRMKSSAWQNYSPND
;
A
#
# COMPACT_ATOMS: atom_id res chain seq x y z
N MET A 1 32.11 -21.49 13.41
CA MET A 1 32.10 -20.77 12.12
C MET A 1 30.75 -21.04 11.48
N THR A 2 29.89 -20.05 11.44
CA THR A 2 28.61 -20.19 10.73
C THR A 2 28.87 -19.77 9.28
N TYR A 3 28.82 -20.68 8.35
CA TYR A 3 28.94 -20.39 6.92
C TYR A 3 27.61 -19.79 6.47
N THR A 4 27.63 -18.56 6.03
CA THR A 4 26.48 -17.90 5.43
C THR A 4 26.73 -17.76 3.92
N ALA A 5 25.80 -18.28 3.12
CA ALA A 5 25.86 -18.14 1.67
C ALA A 5 25.72 -16.65 1.27
N PRO A 6 26.41 -16.22 0.20
CA PRO A 6 26.28 -14.85 -0.28
C PRO A 6 24.83 -14.56 -0.71
N LEU A 7 24.37 -13.31 -0.49
CA LEU A 7 23.08 -12.84 -0.96
C LEU A 7 23.14 -12.54 -2.46
N GLU A 8 22.35 -13.24 -3.24
CA GLU A 8 22.18 -12.98 -4.67
C GLU A 8 20.98 -12.06 -4.90
N LEU A 9 21.11 -11.12 -5.84
CA LEU A 9 19.98 -10.30 -6.27
C LEU A 9 19.01 -11.15 -7.11
N GLN A 10 17.72 -11.05 -6.79
CA GLN A 10 16.64 -11.64 -7.57
C GLN A 10 15.74 -10.53 -8.06
N ASP A 11 15.42 -10.57 -9.36
CA ASP A 11 14.64 -9.48 -9.98
C ASP A 11 15.24 -8.09 -9.68
N GLY A 12 16.58 -8.03 -9.67
CA GLY A 12 17.34 -6.80 -9.45
C GLY A 12 17.50 -6.35 -8.01
N PHE A 13 16.96 -7.05 -7.02
CA PHE A 13 17.11 -6.67 -5.61
C PHE A 13 17.06 -7.86 -4.64
N VAL A 14 17.55 -7.62 -3.41
CA VAL A 14 17.36 -8.51 -2.26
C VAL A 14 17.14 -7.69 -0.99
N ARG A 15 16.18 -8.09 -0.17
CA ARG A 15 15.89 -7.49 1.13
C ARG A 15 16.41 -8.39 2.25
N PHE A 16 17.06 -7.81 3.27
CA PHE A 16 17.64 -8.53 4.40
C PHE A 16 17.69 -7.65 5.66
N GLY A 17 18.03 -8.24 6.83
CA GLY A 17 18.08 -7.56 8.11
C GLY A 17 17.19 -8.25 9.15
N GLU A 18 16.97 -7.62 10.31
CA GLU A 18 16.18 -8.20 11.39
C GLU A 18 14.73 -8.50 10.95
N GLY A 19 14.25 -9.68 11.35
CA GLY A 19 12.90 -10.13 11.03
C GLY A 19 12.69 -10.60 9.58
N PHE A 20 13.75 -10.59 8.77
CA PHE A 20 13.71 -11.05 7.39
C PHE A 20 14.63 -12.24 7.18
N SER A 21 14.13 -13.43 7.45
CA SER A 21 14.70 -14.64 6.87
C SER A 21 14.12 -14.77 5.47
N GLY A 22 14.88 -14.42 4.46
CA GLY A 22 14.52 -14.68 3.06
C GLY A 22 14.41 -16.19 2.85
N THR A 23 13.27 -16.77 3.09
CA THR A 23 12.99 -18.16 2.73
C THR A 23 12.60 -18.20 1.27
N LYS A 24 13.57 -18.48 0.41
CA LYS A 24 13.26 -19.30 -0.74
C LYS A 24 12.81 -20.66 -0.24
N SER A 25 11.80 -21.23 -0.84
CA SER A 25 11.55 -22.67 -0.74
C SER A 25 12.87 -23.42 -0.98
N GLY A 26 13.52 -23.82 0.11
CA GLY A 26 14.67 -24.70 0.07
C GLY A 26 16.01 -24.21 0.62
N ASN A 27 16.33 -22.91 0.68
CA ASN A 27 17.59 -22.42 1.25
C ASN A 27 17.43 -21.07 1.91
N SER A 28 17.80 -20.97 3.18
CA SER A 28 17.88 -19.68 3.90
C SER A 28 19.19 -18.97 3.49
N THR A 29 19.06 -17.78 2.91
CA THR A 29 20.19 -16.92 2.59
C THR A 29 20.24 -15.79 3.62
N SER A 30 21.20 -15.81 4.52
CA SER A 30 21.52 -14.69 5.41
C SER A 30 22.83 -14.05 4.99
N ALA A 31 22.91 -12.71 5.03
CA ALA A 31 24.17 -12.01 4.87
C ALA A 31 25.15 -12.46 5.98
N ALA A 32 26.43 -12.62 5.64
CA ALA A 32 27.46 -12.86 6.64
C ALA A 32 27.50 -11.65 7.60
N THR A 33 27.23 -11.88 8.86
CA THR A 33 27.19 -10.83 9.88
C THR A 33 28.38 -10.99 10.80
N THR A 34 29.22 -9.97 10.90
CA THR A 34 30.32 -9.89 11.87
C THR A 34 30.09 -8.67 12.75
N THR A 35 29.97 -8.88 14.04
CA THR A 35 29.79 -7.78 15.01
C THR A 35 31.15 -7.38 15.55
N PHE A 36 31.54 -6.13 15.34
CA PHE A 36 32.76 -5.53 15.88
C PHE A 36 32.40 -4.24 16.64
N SER A 37 32.74 -4.16 17.91
CA SER A 37 32.78 -2.92 18.68
C SER A 37 31.56 -1.99 18.50
N GLY A 38 30.34 -2.54 18.57
CA GLY A 38 29.11 -1.75 18.50
C GLY A 38 28.58 -1.45 17.09
N ALA A 39 29.24 -1.92 16.05
CA ALA A 39 28.73 -1.87 14.67
C ALA A 39 28.60 -3.28 14.09
N THR A 40 27.59 -3.50 13.29
CA THR A 40 27.37 -4.76 12.55
C THR A 40 27.88 -4.60 11.14
N GLU A 41 28.77 -5.47 10.71
CA GLU A 41 29.24 -5.53 9.33
C GLU A 41 28.48 -6.60 8.56
N PHE A 42 27.93 -6.21 7.41
CA PHE A 42 27.26 -7.09 6.45
C PHE A 42 28.15 -7.24 5.21
N GLY A 43 28.39 -8.48 4.79
CA GLY A 43 29.24 -8.79 3.64
C GLY A 43 28.66 -9.86 2.72
N GLY A 44 29.30 -10.11 1.60
CA GLY A 44 28.91 -11.14 0.62
C GLY A 44 27.66 -10.79 -0.17
N ILE A 45 27.31 -9.50 -0.32
CA ILE A 45 26.10 -9.04 -0.99
C ILE A 45 26.41 -8.91 -2.49
N GLY A 46 25.56 -9.54 -3.32
CA GLY A 46 25.63 -9.37 -4.77
C GLY A 46 26.85 -9.99 -5.44
N LYS A 47 27.37 -11.10 -4.92
CA LYS A 47 28.44 -11.82 -5.60
C LYS A 47 27.98 -12.23 -7.00
N GLY A 48 28.64 -11.68 -8.03
CA GLY A 48 28.28 -11.89 -9.43
C GLY A 48 27.29 -10.89 -10.01
N SER A 49 26.75 -9.96 -9.21
CA SER A 49 26.01 -8.79 -9.71
C SER A 49 26.98 -7.68 -10.13
N GLY A 50 26.53 -6.83 -11.07
CA GLY A 50 27.34 -5.78 -11.66
C GLY A 50 27.98 -4.83 -10.64
N ALA A 51 29.00 -4.11 -11.07
CA ALA A 51 29.83 -3.22 -10.23
C ALA A 51 29.06 -2.09 -9.52
N ASP A 52 27.77 -1.89 -9.84
CA ASP A 52 26.97 -0.76 -9.37
C ASP A 52 25.92 -1.09 -8.30
N THR A 53 25.92 -2.31 -7.76
CA THR A 53 24.97 -2.66 -6.68
C THR A 53 25.03 -1.65 -5.54
N LYS A 54 23.89 -1.13 -5.15
CA LYS A 54 23.72 -0.17 -4.06
C LYS A 54 23.03 -0.85 -2.88
N VAL A 55 23.30 -0.34 -1.68
CA VAL A 55 22.61 -0.76 -0.46
C VAL A 55 21.90 0.44 0.16
N MET A 56 20.64 0.27 0.49
CA MET A 56 19.84 1.28 1.15
C MET A 56 19.25 0.69 2.46
N ARG A 57 19.38 1.44 3.54
CA ARG A 57 18.63 1.17 4.76
C ARG A 57 17.19 1.62 4.57
N LEU A 58 16.25 0.74 4.84
CA LEU A 58 14.84 1.09 4.81
C LEU A 58 14.48 1.95 6.01
N GLY A 59 13.62 2.94 5.79
CA GLY A 59 13.15 3.81 6.86
C GLY A 59 12.28 3.06 7.87
N SER A 60 12.41 3.45 9.13
CA SER A 60 11.55 3.04 10.22
C SER A 60 11.09 4.26 11.01
N ARG A 61 10.21 4.07 11.99
CA ARG A 61 9.68 5.19 12.79
C ARG A 61 10.83 5.98 13.44
N GLY A 62 10.99 7.24 13.03
CA GLY A 62 12.05 8.13 13.49
C GLY A 62 13.39 8.02 12.78
N LYS A 63 13.54 7.08 11.85
CA LYS A 63 14.75 6.92 11.04
C LYS A 63 14.38 6.96 9.55
N PRO A 64 14.77 7.98 8.78
CA PRO A 64 14.49 8.02 7.35
C PRO A 64 15.30 6.96 6.59
N ALA A 65 14.83 6.58 5.41
CA ALA A 65 15.61 5.75 4.49
C ALA A 65 16.91 6.46 4.11
N SER A 66 17.99 5.72 3.95
CA SER A 66 19.29 6.30 3.59
C SER A 66 20.16 5.30 2.83
N MET A 67 20.94 5.82 1.87
CA MET A 67 21.96 5.03 1.18
C MET A 67 23.10 4.70 2.14
N MET A 68 23.57 3.46 2.09
CA MET A 68 24.68 3.00 2.91
C MET A 68 25.99 3.12 2.12
N PRO A 69 27.07 3.62 2.75
CA PRO A 69 28.40 3.52 2.18
C PRO A 69 28.80 2.05 2.05
N THR A 70 29.18 1.64 0.86
CA THR A 70 29.58 0.26 0.58
C THR A 70 31.06 0.21 0.19
N ARG A 71 31.72 -0.93 0.47
CA ARG A 71 33.06 -1.25 -0.03
C ARG A 71 33.02 -2.56 -0.81
N GLN A 72 33.81 -2.64 -1.89
CA GLN A 72 33.98 -3.87 -2.63
C GLN A 72 34.93 -4.82 -1.89
N THR A 73 34.58 -6.10 -1.87
CA THR A 73 35.40 -7.19 -1.34
C THR A 73 35.45 -8.33 -2.36
N ASP A 74 36.33 -9.28 -2.14
CA ASP A 74 36.46 -10.47 -3.02
C ASP A 74 35.18 -11.35 -3.00
N GLU A 75 34.38 -11.22 -1.95
CA GLU A 75 33.15 -11.97 -1.77
C GLU A 75 31.89 -11.20 -2.19
N GLY A 76 32.02 -9.94 -2.65
CA GLY A 76 30.90 -9.03 -2.98
C GLY A 76 31.01 -7.72 -2.24
N LEU A 77 29.88 -7.02 -2.07
CA LEU A 77 29.81 -5.78 -1.32
C LEU A 77 29.75 -6.03 0.19
N ALA A 78 30.41 -5.14 0.94
CA ALA A 78 30.27 -5.07 2.40
C ALA A 78 29.93 -3.63 2.82
N PHE A 79 29.22 -3.50 3.93
CA PHE A 79 28.93 -2.23 4.60
C PHE A 79 28.79 -2.42 6.10
N SER A 80 28.93 -1.35 6.84
CA SER A 80 28.75 -1.34 8.30
C SER A 80 27.49 -0.57 8.69
N ALA A 81 26.74 -1.13 9.62
CA ALA A 81 25.57 -0.48 10.22
C ALA A 81 25.79 -0.34 11.72
N SER A 82 25.38 0.78 12.30
CA SER A 82 25.46 1.05 13.74
C SER A 82 24.45 0.25 14.56
N ASP A 83 23.44 -0.30 13.92
CA ASP A 83 22.33 -1.01 14.54
C ASP A 83 22.01 -2.25 13.70
N GLY A 84 22.17 -3.43 14.31
CA GLY A 84 21.88 -4.72 13.65
C GLY A 84 20.40 -5.00 13.45
N THR A 85 19.52 -4.14 13.99
CA THR A 85 18.06 -4.29 13.93
C THR A 85 17.43 -3.65 12.68
N ASP A 86 18.20 -2.87 11.92
CA ASP A 86 17.70 -2.22 10.71
C ASP A 86 17.45 -3.23 9.57
N THR A 87 16.50 -2.91 8.70
CA THR A 87 16.24 -3.65 7.46
C THR A 87 16.89 -2.93 6.28
N PHE A 88 17.50 -3.70 5.40
CA PHE A 88 18.23 -3.20 4.23
C PHE A 88 17.67 -3.78 2.95
N ILE A 89 17.90 -3.08 1.86
CA ILE A 89 17.71 -3.57 0.49
C ILE A 89 18.99 -3.33 -0.30
N ALA A 90 19.51 -4.38 -0.92
CA ALA A 90 20.54 -4.27 -1.95
C ALA A 90 19.85 -4.35 -3.31
N PHE A 91 20.22 -3.49 -4.24
CA PHE A 91 19.62 -3.44 -5.56
C PHE A 91 20.60 -3.00 -6.63
N ASP A 92 20.36 -3.45 -7.85
CA ASP A 92 21.07 -3.00 -9.04
C ASP A 92 20.29 -1.82 -9.67
N PRO A 93 20.86 -0.61 -9.70
CA PRO A 93 20.17 0.54 -10.30
C PRO A 93 19.95 0.40 -11.82
N ALA A 94 20.71 -0.48 -12.48
CA ALA A 94 20.56 -0.73 -13.92
C ALA A 94 19.45 -1.76 -14.24
N TYR A 95 18.92 -2.44 -13.23
CA TYR A 95 17.80 -3.35 -13.44
C TYR A 95 16.55 -2.57 -13.87
N PRO A 96 15.79 -3.04 -14.89
CA PRO A 96 14.61 -2.35 -15.38
C PRO A 96 13.43 -2.49 -14.41
N PHE A 97 13.49 -1.79 -13.28
CA PHE A 97 12.38 -1.74 -12.34
C PHE A 97 11.15 -1.11 -13.00
N PRO A 98 9.94 -1.55 -12.61
CA PRO A 98 8.72 -0.91 -13.07
C PRO A 98 8.72 0.59 -12.73
N GLU A 99 8.49 1.42 -13.73
CA GLU A 99 8.32 2.85 -13.52
C GLU A 99 6.88 3.15 -13.06
N PRO A 100 6.70 4.07 -12.11
CA PRO A 100 5.35 4.50 -11.75
C PRO A 100 4.70 5.17 -12.97
N ALA A 101 3.46 4.78 -13.25
CA ALA A 101 2.67 5.48 -14.26
C ALA A 101 2.44 6.93 -13.82
N ALA A 102 2.37 7.85 -14.81
CA ALA A 102 1.98 9.22 -14.54
C ALA A 102 0.58 9.22 -13.90
N GLY A 103 0.47 9.81 -12.72
CA GLY A 103 -0.80 9.97 -12.05
C GLY A 103 -1.61 11.12 -12.63
N GLU A 104 -2.92 11.05 -12.47
CA GLU A 104 -3.81 12.17 -12.74
C GLU A 104 -3.90 13.10 -11.52
N ASN A 105 -4.29 14.36 -11.76
CA ASN A 105 -4.56 15.28 -10.66
C ASN A 105 -5.82 14.84 -9.92
N VAL A 106 -5.68 14.52 -8.65
CA VAL A 106 -6.81 14.26 -7.77
C VAL A 106 -7.37 15.59 -7.28
N GLN A 107 -8.66 15.84 -7.50
CA GLN A 107 -9.32 17.04 -7.00
C GLN A 107 -9.31 17.02 -5.46
N ASN A 108 -9.16 18.22 -4.89
CA ASN A 108 -9.27 18.36 -3.43
C ASN A 108 -10.65 17.90 -2.96
N GLN A 109 -10.65 17.06 -1.94
CA GLN A 109 -11.85 16.52 -1.31
C GLN A 109 -11.68 16.53 0.21
N ASN A 110 -12.78 16.44 0.96
CA ASN A 110 -12.73 16.34 2.41
C ASN A 110 -13.98 15.61 2.94
N LEU A 111 -13.98 14.29 2.84
CA LEU A 111 -15.04 13.46 3.41
C LEU A 111 -15.02 13.46 4.93
N HIS A 112 -13.87 13.77 5.53
CA HIS A 112 -13.76 13.92 6.98
C HIS A 112 -14.57 15.13 7.51
N ALA A 113 -14.86 16.11 6.70
CA ALA A 113 -15.71 17.25 7.08
C ALA A 113 -17.19 17.07 6.69
N MET A 114 -17.58 15.89 6.20
CA MET A 114 -18.96 15.64 5.81
C MET A 114 -19.91 15.75 7.02
N ASP A 115 -21.03 16.42 6.81
CA ASP A 115 -22.11 16.50 7.79
C ASP A 115 -22.81 15.14 8.00
N SER A 116 -23.64 15.07 9.03
CA SER A 116 -24.42 13.87 9.32
C SER A 116 -25.45 13.60 8.24
N VAL A 117 -25.59 12.33 7.86
CA VAL A 117 -26.51 11.84 6.84
C VAL A 117 -27.35 10.69 7.40
N ASP A 118 -28.58 10.54 6.90
CA ASP A 118 -29.43 9.40 7.22
C ASP A 118 -29.16 8.21 6.30
N MET A 119 -28.82 8.50 5.04
CA MET A 119 -28.55 7.50 4.01
C MET A 119 -27.28 7.86 3.23
N LEU A 120 -26.33 6.93 3.21
CA LEU A 120 -25.16 7.03 2.38
C LEU A 120 -25.33 6.16 1.13
N ILE A 121 -25.14 6.75 -0.05
CA ILE A 121 -25.15 6.06 -1.34
C ILE A 121 -23.73 6.07 -1.89
N ILE A 122 -23.11 4.90 -2.02
CA ILE A 122 -21.77 4.77 -2.61
C ILE A 122 -21.92 4.33 -4.06
N VAL A 123 -21.37 5.13 -4.97
CA VAL A 123 -21.33 4.83 -6.40
C VAL A 123 -19.93 4.34 -6.80
N PRO A 124 -19.80 3.55 -7.89
CA PRO A 124 -18.50 3.09 -8.39
C PRO A 124 -17.52 4.22 -8.71
N THR A 125 -16.25 3.87 -8.81
CA THR A 125 -15.20 4.76 -9.33
C THR A 125 -15.57 5.28 -10.72
N GLY A 126 -15.03 6.44 -11.11
CA GLY A 126 -15.30 7.03 -12.42
C GLY A 126 -16.64 7.75 -12.55
N GLY A 127 -17.59 7.57 -11.64
CA GLY A 127 -18.78 8.40 -11.51
C GLY A 127 -19.90 8.17 -12.54
N LYS A 128 -19.89 7.08 -13.31
CA LYS A 128 -20.91 6.76 -14.32
C LYS A 128 -22.36 6.73 -13.78
N LEU A 129 -22.55 6.27 -12.56
CA LEU A 129 -23.86 6.14 -11.93
C LEU A 129 -24.22 7.32 -11.00
N THR A 130 -23.39 8.36 -10.92
CA THR A 130 -23.58 9.46 -9.99
C THR A 130 -24.92 10.19 -10.20
N ALA A 131 -25.23 10.55 -11.44
CA ALA A 131 -26.48 11.25 -11.75
C ALA A 131 -27.75 10.46 -11.39
N GLN A 132 -27.72 9.12 -11.57
CA GLN A 132 -28.83 8.26 -11.19
C GLN A 132 -28.95 8.13 -9.68
N ALA A 133 -27.82 8.04 -8.98
CA ALA A 133 -27.78 8.01 -7.51
C ALA A 133 -28.26 9.33 -6.89
N GLU A 134 -27.89 10.48 -7.49
CA GLU A 134 -28.36 11.80 -7.07
C GLU A 134 -29.89 11.95 -7.23
N ARG A 135 -30.45 11.48 -8.35
CA ARG A 135 -31.89 11.44 -8.54
C ARG A 135 -32.60 10.58 -7.48
N LEU A 136 -31.99 9.45 -7.10
CA LEU A 136 -32.53 8.60 -6.05
C LEU A 136 -32.42 9.29 -4.69
N ALA A 137 -31.30 9.92 -4.41
CA ALA A 137 -31.08 10.70 -3.18
C ALA A 137 -32.13 11.83 -3.05
N GLU A 138 -32.37 12.55 -4.13
CA GLU A 138 -33.40 13.60 -4.18
C GLU A 138 -34.80 13.05 -3.93
N ALA A 139 -35.17 11.93 -4.55
CA ALA A 139 -36.46 11.27 -4.30
C ALA A 139 -36.61 10.84 -2.84
N HIS A 140 -35.57 10.26 -2.22
CA HIS A 140 -35.62 9.95 -0.78
C HIS A 140 -35.71 11.18 0.10
N GLY A 141 -35.06 12.29 -0.28
CA GLY A 141 -35.24 13.58 0.41
C GLY A 141 -36.65 14.06 0.35
N GLN A 142 -37.29 14.04 -0.84
CA GLN A 142 -38.65 14.54 -1.04
C GLN A 142 -39.72 13.65 -0.41
N TYR A 143 -39.65 12.33 -0.61
CA TYR A 143 -40.74 11.42 -0.21
C TYR A 143 -40.54 10.78 1.16
N SER A 144 -39.30 10.68 1.64
CA SER A 144 -38.94 9.99 2.90
C SER A 144 -38.35 10.93 3.95
N GLY A 145 -38.05 12.17 3.58
CA GLY A 145 -37.41 13.14 4.46
C GLY A 145 -35.99 12.76 4.88
N LEU A 146 -35.30 11.90 4.12
CA LEU A 146 -33.95 11.45 4.45
C LEU A 146 -32.89 12.44 3.96
N ARG A 147 -31.92 12.71 4.81
CA ARG A 147 -30.68 13.39 4.39
C ARG A 147 -29.79 12.37 3.69
N CYS A 148 -29.71 12.45 2.38
CA CYS A 148 -28.92 11.53 1.58
C CYS A 148 -27.63 12.18 1.11
N ALA A 149 -26.53 11.41 1.04
CA ALA A 149 -25.31 11.81 0.39
C ALA A 149 -24.88 10.74 -0.62
N VAL A 150 -24.44 11.19 -1.79
CA VAL A 150 -23.85 10.33 -2.82
C VAL A 150 -22.33 10.54 -2.81
N VAL A 151 -21.57 9.46 -2.67
CA VAL A 151 -20.13 9.50 -2.58
C VAL A 151 -19.53 8.46 -3.52
N ARG A 152 -18.51 8.85 -4.26
CA ARG A 152 -17.78 7.94 -5.14
C ARG A 152 -16.82 7.06 -4.34
N ALA A 153 -16.66 5.82 -4.76
CA ALA A 153 -15.77 4.85 -4.13
C ALA A 153 -14.30 5.30 -4.10
N ASP A 154 -13.80 5.89 -5.19
CA ASP A 154 -12.44 6.40 -5.27
C ASP A 154 -12.17 7.56 -4.29
N HIS A 155 -13.16 8.40 -4.02
CA HIS A 155 -13.04 9.45 -2.99
C HIS A 155 -12.87 8.83 -1.59
N ILE A 156 -13.59 7.74 -1.31
CA ILE A 156 -13.46 7.02 -0.04
C ILE A 156 -12.09 6.34 0.05
N TYR A 157 -11.62 5.72 -1.04
CA TYR A 157 -10.30 5.10 -1.06
C TYR A 157 -9.18 6.11 -0.81
N ASN A 158 -9.27 7.31 -1.40
CA ASN A 158 -8.27 8.35 -1.22
C ASN A 158 -8.07 8.74 0.25
N GLU A 159 -9.17 8.89 1.01
CA GLU A 159 -9.10 9.35 2.40
C GLU A 159 -8.99 8.22 3.43
N PHE A 160 -9.53 7.03 3.16
CA PHE A 160 -9.66 5.97 4.16
C PHE A 160 -8.79 4.72 3.89
N SER A 161 -8.13 4.64 2.72
CA SER A 161 -7.21 3.54 2.37
C SER A 161 -6.02 3.96 1.50
N SER A 162 -5.62 5.23 1.58
CA SER A 162 -4.45 5.77 0.85
C SER A 162 -4.53 5.54 -0.67
N GLY A 163 -5.72 5.66 -1.25
CA GLY A 163 -5.99 5.46 -2.67
C GLY A 163 -6.13 3.99 -3.11
N THR A 164 -5.90 3.05 -2.22
CA THR A 164 -6.00 1.63 -2.55
C THR A 164 -7.45 1.16 -2.50
N PRO A 165 -7.99 0.49 -3.54
CA PRO A 165 -9.30 -0.13 -3.49
C PRO A 165 -9.39 -1.18 -2.37
N ASP A 166 -10.13 -0.85 -1.32
CA ASP A 166 -10.28 -1.70 -0.12
C ASP A 166 -11.69 -1.53 0.46
N ALA A 167 -12.45 -2.62 0.56
CA ALA A 167 -13.77 -2.61 1.17
C ALA A 167 -13.76 -2.13 2.64
N THR A 168 -12.64 -2.27 3.34
CA THR A 168 -12.46 -1.73 4.70
C THR A 168 -12.53 -0.21 4.74
N ALA A 169 -12.24 0.49 3.64
CA ALA A 169 -12.37 1.93 3.55
C ALA A 169 -13.83 2.38 3.75
N TYR A 170 -14.79 1.67 3.15
CA TYR A 170 -16.23 1.94 3.35
C TYR A 170 -16.62 1.80 4.82
N ARG A 171 -16.14 0.74 5.48
CA ARG A 171 -16.39 0.53 6.89
C ARG A 171 -15.79 1.63 7.77
N ARG A 172 -14.58 2.10 7.46
CA ARG A 172 -13.91 3.18 8.20
C ARG A 172 -14.66 4.49 8.03
N PHE A 173 -15.07 4.81 6.82
CA PHE A 173 -15.86 6.00 6.52
C PHE A 173 -17.23 5.98 7.24
N LEU A 174 -17.98 4.88 7.11
CA LEU A 174 -19.24 4.70 7.81
C LEU A 174 -19.09 4.78 9.33
N LYS A 175 -18.02 4.15 9.86
CA LYS A 175 -17.75 4.21 11.30
C LYS A 175 -17.52 5.65 11.77
N MET A 176 -16.79 6.45 11.02
CA MET A 176 -16.56 7.86 11.34
C MET A 176 -17.88 8.63 11.41
N LEU A 177 -18.77 8.48 10.41
CA LEU A 177 -20.08 9.13 10.40
C LEU A 177 -20.98 8.62 11.55
N TYR A 178 -20.94 7.32 11.81
CA TYR A 178 -21.72 6.70 12.88
C TYR A 178 -21.26 7.20 14.26
N ASP A 179 -19.97 7.16 14.54
CA ASP A 179 -19.41 7.59 15.83
C ASP A 179 -19.71 9.08 16.11
N ARG A 180 -19.74 9.92 15.07
CA ARG A 180 -20.11 11.34 15.21
C ARG A 180 -21.58 11.55 15.49
N GLY A 181 -22.43 10.84 14.78
CA GLY A 181 -23.87 11.03 14.89
C GLY A 181 -24.50 10.27 16.04
N LEU A 182 -23.77 9.37 16.70
CA LEU A 182 -24.33 8.57 17.80
C LEU A 182 -24.79 9.40 19.00
N PRO A 183 -24.05 10.43 19.48
CA PRO A 183 -24.42 11.20 20.64
C PRO A 183 -25.73 12.00 20.50
N ASP A 184 -26.08 12.43 19.28
CA ASP A 184 -27.24 13.24 18.98
C ASP A 184 -28.34 12.51 18.18
N GLY A 185 -28.14 11.22 17.91
CA GLY A 185 -29.05 10.39 17.13
C GLY A 185 -29.06 10.66 15.64
N SER A 186 -28.04 11.36 15.11
CA SER A 186 -27.88 11.68 13.67
C SER A 186 -27.03 10.68 12.89
N ALA A 187 -26.73 9.53 13.49
CA ALA A 187 -25.94 8.48 12.85
C ALA A 187 -26.63 7.93 11.59
N PRO A 188 -25.87 7.54 10.56
CA PRO A 188 -26.43 6.95 9.34
C PRO A 188 -27.24 5.68 9.66
N ARG A 189 -28.40 5.58 9.04
CA ARG A 189 -29.31 4.41 9.19
C ARG A 189 -29.26 3.49 7.98
N TYR A 190 -28.93 4.02 6.81
CA TYR A 190 -28.98 3.31 5.55
C TYR A 190 -27.67 3.45 4.79
N LEU A 191 -27.24 2.33 4.22
CA LEU A 191 -26.14 2.27 3.24
C LEU A 191 -26.68 1.62 1.96
N LEU A 192 -26.48 2.27 0.83
CA LEU A 192 -26.72 1.72 -0.48
C LEU A 192 -25.41 1.65 -1.27
N LEU A 193 -25.00 0.47 -1.67
CA LEU A 193 -23.97 0.27 -2.67
C LEU A 193 -24.68 0.29 -4.03
N PHE A 194 -24.56 1.41 -4.73
CA PHE A 194 -25.32 1.67 -5.95
C PHE A 194 -24.50 1.25 -7.18
N GLY A 195 -24.71 0.04 -7.61
CA GLY A 195 -23.99 -0.60 -8.70
C GLY A 195 -24.03 -2.11 -8.57
N ASP A 196 -23.21 -2.77 -9.34
CA ASP A 196 -22.98 -4.22 -9.24
C ASP A 196 -21.62 -4.50 -8.62
N CYS A 197 -21.42 -5.70 -8.12
CA CYS A 197 -20.15 -6.12 -7.56
C CYS A 197 -19.61 -7.35 -8.27
N ALA A 198 -18.31 -7.37 -8.53
CA ALA A 198 -17.66 -8.53 -9.09
C ALA A 198 -17.48 -9.63 -8.04
N TRP A 199 -17.74 -10.88 -8.44
CA TRP A 199 -17.39 -12.06 -7.64
C TRP A 199 -15.90 -12.10 -7.28
N ASP A 200 -15.04 -11.82 -8.26
CA ASP A 200 -13.59 -11.73 -8.10
C ASP A 200 -13.15 -10.27 -8.01
N ASN A 201 -13.12 -9.72 -6.82
CA ASN A 201 -12.74 -8.32 -6.58
C ASN A 201 -11.30 -7.96 -6.98
N ARG A 202 -10.45 -8.96 -7.27
CA ARG A 202 -9.09 -8.76 -7.77
C ARG A 202 -8.95 -8.93 -9.28
N MET A 203 -10.05 -9.23 -9.97
CA MET A 203 -10.10 -9.46 -11.42
C MET A 203 -9.07 -10.48 -11.93
N LYS A 204 -8.77 -11.50 -11.11
CA LYS A 204 -7.74 -12.51 -11.44
C LYS A 204 -8.25 -13.60 -12.37
N SER A 205 -9.55 -13.87 -12.38
CA SER A 205 -10.11 -14.87 -13.28
C SER A 205 -10.20 -14.32 -14.69
N SER A 206 -9.98 -15.19 -15.70
CA SER A 206 -10.07 -14.81 -17.10
C SER A 206 -11.46 -14.30 -17.51
N ALA A 207 -12.51 -14.69 -16.80
CA ALA A 207 -13.88 -14.23 -17.03
C ALA A 207 -14.03 -12.71 -16.77
N TRP A 208 -13.18 -12.13 -15.93
CA TRP A 208 -13.22 -10.72 -15.55
C TRP A 208 -12.12 -9.87 -16.17
N GLN A 209 -11.18 -10.46 -16.93
CA GLN A 209 -10.07 -9.72 -17.55
C GLN A 209 -10.53 -8.62 -18.50
N ASN A 210 -11.71 -8.74 -19.08
CA ASN A 210 -12.30 -7.74 -19.97
C ASN A 210 -13.37 -6.88 -19.28
N TYR A 211 -13.58 -7.07 -17.98
CA TYR A 211 -14.55 -6.30 -17.20
C TYR A 211 -13.86 -5.08 -16.60
N SER A 212 -14.32 -3.90 -16.97
CA SER A 212 -13.84 -2.67 -16.32
C SER A 212 -14.62 -2.45 -15.03
N PRO A 213 -13.95 -2.26 -13.89
CA PRO A 213 -14.64 -1.89 -12.64
C PRO A 213 -15.38 -0.56 -12.74
N ASN A 214 -15.16 0.18 -13.80
CA ASN A 214 -15.80 1.47 -14.08
C ASN A 214 -16.98 1.35 -15.07
N ASP A 215 -17.26 0.17 -15.58
CA ASP A 215 -18.40 -0.13 -16.41
C ASP A 215 -19.55 -0.63 -15.57
#